data_feb58b59b670d4e5da2eb4f236f0ca0f
#
_entry.id   feb58b59b670d4e5da2eb4f236f0ca0f
#
_cell.length_a   1.000
_cell.length_b   1.000
_cell.length_c   1.000
_cell.angle_alpha   90.00
_cell.angle_beta   90.00
_cell.angle_gamma   90.00
#
_symmetry.space_group_name_H-M   'P 1'
#
loop_
_entity.id
_entity.type
_entity.pdbx_description
1 polymer ?
#
loop_
_entity_poly.entity_id
_entity_poly.type
_entity_poly.pdbx_seq_one_letter_code
_entity_poly.pdbx_strand_id
1 'polypeptide(L)'
;MKDGKMTALAISSTALGFVLLATHATGVGVALDKVRAAAFGHAPQDQQQQVMLEQTFPVGAGGTLVIDVRDADVRVTTAAGGQSSVTVLAEARDQDWARQVFERMRFEVGVSGTTLTVRAHDPDIRSEEWREHRGVSMTVRVAIPNRFDVRITTADGDVEVGDIEGAVQLRTSDGDVQLGNVTGSASVTTSDGDVTAGDITGGVEFRTSDGDVHVGVVSGPAIVLQSSDGDIDAGTLAAEKITVRTQDGDIVLASVAGELDAAVGDGDVTVRFAKAAPASITAGDGDIAVSADGAFGFDLDLSGGDVSVPRGMVVQGTVSSRGARGTVNGGGPLIRVRSGDGSVVVNLPGAR
;
A
#
# COMPACT_ATOMS: atom_id res chain seq x y z
N MET A 1 45.65 46.05 -27.49
CA MET A 1 44.63 46.10 -28.55
C MET A 1 44.11 44.71 -28.78
N LYS A 2 42.93 44.47 -28.41
CA LYS A 2 41.80 43.65 -28.85
C LYS A 2 41.03 43.09 -27.65
N ASP A 3 39.90 43.69 -27.49
CA ASP A 3 38.84 43.34 -26.55
C ASP A 3 38.22 41.97 -26.86
N GLY A 4 38.06 41.11 -25.87
CA GLY A 4 37.32 39.86 -25.93
C GLY A 4 36.07 39.98 -25.02
N LYS A 5 34.93 40.28 -25.62
CA LYS A 5 33.61 40.32 -24.94
C LYS A 5 33.22 38.91 -24.50
N MET A 6 32.99 38.72 -23.22
CA MET A 6 32.29 37.55 -22.70
C MET A 6 30.77 37.71 -22.92
N THR A 7 30.22 36.81 -23.73
CA THR A 7 28.78 36.73 -23.98
C THR A 7 28.19 35.78 -22.94
N ALA A 8 27.31 36.30 -22.09
CA ALA A 8 26.52 35.50 -21.16
C ALA A 8 25.41 34.80 -21.97
N LEU A 9 25.37 33.48 -21.90
CA LEU A 9 24.31 32.64 -22.45
C LEU A 9 23.21 32.48 -21.44
N ALA A 10 22.08 33.12 -21.66
CA ALA A 10 20.86 32.92 -20.90
C ALA A 10 20.22 31.60 -21.37
N ILE A 11 20.05 30.62 -20.48
CA ILE A 11 19.29 29.41 -20.77
C ILE A 11 17.83 29.68 -20.43
N SER A 12 17.02 29.78 -21.47
CA SER A 12 15.57 29.84 -21.39
C SER A 12 14.99 28.46 -21.06
N SER A 13 14.19 28.38 -20.00
CA SER A 13 13.40 27.21 -19.66
C SER A 13 12.24 27.02 -20.64
N THR A 14 12.34 26.04 -21.52
CA THR A 14 11.23 25.65 -22.42
C THR A 14 10.43 24.52 -21.76
N ALA A 15 9.18 24.80 -21.44
CA ALA A 15 8.20 23.83 -21.00
C ALA A 15 7.96 22.78 -22.10
N LEU A 16 8.23 21.51 -21.82
CA LEU A 16 7.89 20.40 -22.70
C LEU A 16 6.45 19.97 -22.41
N GLY A 17 5.54 20.34 -23.33
CA GLY A 17 4.17 19.83 -23.32
C GLY A 17 4.14 18.37 -23.77
N PHE A 18 3.63 17.48 -22.96
CA PHE A 18 3.31 16.10 -23.36
C PHE A 18 1.96 16.08 -24.08
N VAL A 19 1.98 15.67 -25.34
CA VAL A 19 0.77 15.34 -26.11
C VAL A 19 0.39 13.89 -25.80
N LEU A 20 -0.79 13.70 -25.19
CA LEU A 20 -1.37 12.39 -24.92
C LEU A 20 -2.09 11.89 -26.16
N LEU A 21 -1.60 10.84 -26.79
CA LEU A 21 -2.35 10.07 -27.80
C LEU A 21 -3.22 9.04 -27.08
N ALA A 22 -4.53 9.26 -27.14
CA ALA A 22 -5.52 8.31 -26.63
C ALA A 22 -5.72 7.17 -27.62
N THR A 23 -5.37 5.93 -27.23
CA THR A 23 -5.90 4.72 -27.86
C THR A 23 -6.95 4.10 -26.96
N HIS A 24 -8.15 3.91 -27.50
CA HIS A 24 -9.29 3.31 -26.84
C HIS A 24 -9.02 1.82 -26.54
N ALA A 25 -8.97 1.46 -25.25
CA ALA A 25 -9.24 0.11 -24.79
C ALA A 25 -10.30 0.19 -23.69
N THR A 26 -11.41 -0.47 -23.92
CA THR A 26 -12.63 -0.47 -23.11
C THR A 26 -12.46 -1.31 -21.86
N GLY A 27 -12.80 -0.73 -20.71
CA GLY A 27 -13.28 -1.45 -19.52
C GLY A 27 -12.29 -1.58 -18.37
N VAL A 28 -12.64 -0.98 -17.25
CA VAL A 28 -12.15 -1.14 -15.86
C VAL A 28 -10.94 -0.29 -15.43
N GLY A 29 -10.28 0.48 -16.31
CA GLY A 29 -9.12 1.31 -15.93
C GLY A 29 -9.42 2.72 -15.36
N VAL A 30 -10.67 3.10 -15.10
CA VAL A 30 -11.02 4.53 -14.85
C VAL A 30 -11.03 4.92 -13.37
N ALA A 31 -10.95 3.97 -12.43
CA ALA A 31 -10.99 4.27 -11.00
C ALA A 31 -9.61 4.67 -10.42
N LEU A 32 -8.52 4.09 -10.90
CA LEU A 32 -7.17 4.34 -10.38
C LEU A 32 -6.59 5.72 -10.75
N ASP A 33 -6.97 6.31 -11.90
CA ASP A 33 -6.46 7.63 -12.29
C ASP A 33 -7.11 8.81 -11.52
N LYS A 34 -8.27 8.61 -10.91
CA LYS A 34 -8.93 9.66 -10.10
C LYS A 34 -8.42 9.71 -8.66
N VAL A 35 -7.91 8.61 -8.12
CA VAL A 35 -7.28 8.58 -6.79
C VAL A 35 -5.88 9.22 -6.83
N ARG A 36 -5.17 9.12 -7.95
CA ARG A 36 -3.85 9.74 -8.14
C ARG A 36 -3.83 11.28 -8.08
N ALA A 37 -4.96 11.94 -8.29
CA ALA A 37 -5.03 13.41 -8.32
C ALA A 37 -5.52 14.04 -7.01
N ALA A 38 -6.02 13.28 -6.06
CA ALA A 38 -6.64 13.80 -4.84
C ALA A 38 -5.75 13.74 -3.58
N ALA A 39 -4.64 12.97 -3.61
CA ALA A 39 -3.78 12.78 -2.44
C ALA A 39 -2.66 13.83 -2.28
N PHE A 40 -2.44 14.70 -3.26
CA PHE A 40 -1.49 15.80 -3.07
C PHE A 40 -2.25 17.08 -2.78
N GLY A 41 -2.43 17.38 -1.48
CA GLY A 41 -2.88 18.68 -1.02
C GLY A 41 -2.04 19.77 -1.70
N HIS A 42 -2.70 20.76 -2.30
CA HIS A 42 -2.02 21.93 -2.84
C HIS A 42 -1.22 22.57 -1.72
N ALA A 43 0.10 22.59 -1.82
CA ALA A 43 0.94 23.39 -0.95
C ALA A 43 0.43 24.83 -0.98
N PRO A 44 0.29 25.50 0.16
CA PRO A 44 -0.08 26.90 0.20
C PRO A 44 0.95 27.68 -0.64
N GLN A 45 0.49 28.53 -1.56
CA GLN A 45 1.32 29.21 -2.56
C GLN A 45 2.45 30.11 -2.01
N ASP A 46 2.59 30.20 -0.68
CA ASP A 46 3.57 31.03 0.01
C ASP A 46 4.73 30.26 0.68
N GLN A 47 4.79 28.94 0.56
CA GLN A 47 5.89 28.14 1.12
C GLN A 47 7.01 27.97 0.08
N GLN A 48 8.25 28.25 0.49
CA GLN A 48 9.43 28.08 -0.36
C GLN A 48 10.16 26.79 0.03
N GLN A 49 10.44 25.96 -0.96
CA GLN A 49 11.22 24.74 -0.78
C GLN A 49 12.71 25.08 -0.85
N GLN A 50 13.47 24.59 0.12
CA GLN A 50 14.93 24.78 0.21
C GLN A 50 15.62 23.43 0.38
N VAL A 51 16.73 23.23 -0.36
CA VAL A 51 17.62 22.08 -0.16
C VAL A 51 18.48 22.34 1.06
N MET A 52 18.36 21.46 2.07
CA MET A 52 19.14 21.52 3.31
C MET A 52 20.38 20.63 3.25
N LEU A 53 20.27 19.48 2.56
CA LEU A 53 21.36 18.52 2.38
C LEU A 53 21.22 17.87 1.01
N GLU A 54 22.32 17.68 0.32
CA GLU A 54 22.40 16.89 -0.91
C GLU A 54 23.73 16.14 -0.95
N GLN A 55 23.67 14.82 -1.02
CA GLN A 55 24.84 13.95 -1.02
C GLN A 55 24.66 12.75 -1.95
N THR A 56 25.74 12.33 -2.59
CA THR A 56 25.74 11.15 -3.47
C THR A 56 26.72 10.11 -2.94
N PHE A 57 26.33 8.85 -3.01
CA PHE A 57 27.07 7.73 -2.45
C PHE A 57 27.31 6.65 -3.50
N PRO A 58 28.47 5.98 -3.49
CA PRO A 58 28.80 4.91 -4.43
C PRO A 58 28.18 3.56 -3.99
N VAL A 59 26.89 3.56 -3.65
CA VAL A 59 26.13 2.33 -3.33
C VAL A 59 25.25 1.99 -4.52
N GLY A 60 25.60 0.89 -5.17
CA GLY A 60 24.90 0.40 -6.35
C GLY A 60 23.89 -0.70 -6.04
N ALA A 61 23.41 -1.36 -7.08
CA ALA A 61 22.43 -2.44 -6.99
C ALA A 61 22.86 -3.56 -6.03
N GLY A 62 21.92 -4.08 -5.26
CA GLY A 62 22.15 -5.08 -4.19
C GLY A 62 22.54 -4.45 -2.85
N GLY A 63 22.38 -3.13 -2.70
CA GLY A 63 22.55 -2.43 -1.43
C GLY A 63 21.31 -2.51 -0.53
N THR A 64 21.47 -1.92 0.65
CA THR A 64 20.37 -1.76 1.62
C THR A 64 20.23 -0.29 1.99
N LEU A 65 19.01 0.22 1.96
CA LEU A 65 18.65 1.54 2.47
C LEU A 65 18.03 1.38 3.86
N VAL A 66 18.53 2.15 4.82
CA VAL A 66 17.96 2.24 6.18
C VAL A 66 17.67 3.70 6.47
N ILE A 67 16.39 4.02 6.66
CA ILE A 67 15.93 5.36 7.05
C ILE A 67 15.30 5.25 8.43
N ASP A 68 15.73 6.12 9.35
CA ASP A 68 15.19 6.24 10.70
C ASP A 68 15.04 7.74 11.00
N VAL A 69 13.85 8.23 10.73
CA VAL A 69 13.46 9.64 10.89
C VAL A 69 12.12 9.69 11.60
N ARG A 70 11.80 10.81 12.26
CA ARG A 70 10.58 10.88 13.06
C ARG A 70 9.48 11.67 12.36
N ASP A 71 9.75 12.92 12.06
CA ASP A 71 8.76 13.90 11.62
C ASP A 71 9.03 14.38 10.18
N ALA A 72 9.53 13.51 9.32
CA ALA A 72 9.82 13.86 7.94
C ALA A 72 9.15 12.88 6.98
N ASP A 73 8.59 13.42 5.90
CA ASP A 73 8.15 12.60 4.78
C ASP A 73 9.35 11.90 4.15
N VAL A 74 9.13 10.69 3.70
CA VAL A 74 10.17 9.89 3.04
C VAL A 74 9.73 9.54 1.63
N ARG A 75 10.53 9.94 0.65
CA ARG A 75 10.29 9.57 -0.75
C ARG A 75 11.49 8.83 -1.31
N VAL A 76 11.31 7.55 -1.59
CA VAL A 76 12.32 6.70 -2.24
C VAL A 76 11.94 6.50 -3.70
N THR A 77 12.83 6.92 -4.60
CA THR A 77 12.66 6.76 -6.04
C THR A 77 13.74 5.85 -6.60
N THR A 78 13.42 5.16 -7.68
CA THR A 78 14.41 4.34 -8.37
C THR A 78 15.05 5.11 -9.53
N ALA A 79 16.37 5.06 -9.60
CA ALA A 79 17.18 5.71 -10.62
C ALA A 79 18.00 4.70 -11.42
N ALA A 80 18.12 4.92 -12.72
CA ALA A 80 19.05 4.19 -13.55
C ALA A 80 20.46 4.67 -13.24
N GLY A 81 21.27 3.84 -12.59
CA GLY A 81 22.68 4.19 -12.27
C GLY A 81 23.25 3.30 -11.18
N GLY A 82 24.55 3.40 -10.99
CA GLY A 82 25.32 2.67 -9.96
C GLY A 82 25.55 3.46 -8.68
N GLN A 83 24.80 4.52 -8.44
CA GLN A 83 24.97 5.42 -7.29
C GLN A 83 23.61 5.70 -6.64
N SER A 84 23.67 5.97 -5.36
CA SER A 84 22.53 6.42 -4.57
C SER A 84 22.69 7.89 -4.17
N SER A 85 21.61 8.64 -4.06
CA SER A 85 21.65 10.02 -3.58
C SER A 85 20.62 10.26 -2.49
N VAL A 86 20.93 11.16 -1.58
CA VAL A 86 20.06 11.60 -0.51
C VAL A 86 19.96 13.11 -0.58
N THR A 87 18.74 13.61 -0.60
CA THR A 87 18.42 15.04 -0.56
C THR A 87 17.42 15.28 0.56
N VAL A 88 17.72 16.20 1.45
CA VAL A 88 16.77 16.67 2.46
C VAL A 88 16.27 18.04 2.07
N LEU A 89 14.97 18.17 2.00
CA LEU A 89 14.28 19.40 1.64
C LEU A 89 13.50 19.91 2.85
N ALA A 90 13.50 21.21 3.03
CA ALA A 90 12.58 21.88 3.94
C ALA A 90 11.62 22.74 3.14
N GLU A 91 10.37 22.71 3.52
CA GLU A 91 9.33 23.60 3.00
C GLU A 91 8.80 24.46 4.16
N ALA A 92 8.96 25.76 4.05
CA ALA A 92 8.60 26.70 5.10
C ALA A 92 8.34 28.12 4.54
N ARG A 93 7.59 28.92 5.29
CA ARG A 93 7.50 30.37 5.08
C ARG A 93 8.72 31.10 5.64
N ASP A 94 9.20 30.67 6.79
CA ASP A 94 10.39 31.18 7.46
C ASP A 94 11.58 30.25 7.21
N GLN A 95 12.45 30.65 6.29
CA GLN A 95 13.61 29.86 5.89
C GLN A 95 14.69 29.78 6.97
N ASP A 96 14.81 30.80 7.81
CA ASP A 96 15.76 30.79 8.91
C ASP A 96 15.30 29.83 10.02
N TRP A 97 14.00 29.76 10.25
CA TRP A 97 13.41 28.78 11.15
C TRP A 97 13.57 27.35 10.60
N ALA A 98 13.30 27.13 9.33
CA ALA A 98 13.52 25.83 8.69
C ALA A 98 14.96 25.33 8.86
N ARG A 99 15.94 26.23 8.72
CA ARG A 99 17.35 25.89 8.92
C ARG A 99 17.64 25.51 10.38
N GLN A 100 17.07 26.23 11.34
CA GLN A 100 17.23 25.91 12.76
C GLN A 100 16.61 24.53 13.11
N VAL A 101 15.42 24.23 12.56
CA VAL A 101 14.80 22.90 12.73
C VAL A 101 15.71 21.82 12.14
N PHE A 102 16.17 21.99 10.91
CA PHE A 102 17.09 21.04 10.27
C PHE A 102 18.37 20.81 11.10
N GLU A 103 19.00 21.87 11.62
CA GLU A 103 20.18 21.77 12.49
C GLU A 103 19.89 21.01 13.79
N ARG A 104 18.71 21.20 14.38
CA ARG A 104 18.28 20.47 15.60
C ARG A 104 18.00 19.00 15.31
N MET A 105 17.48 18.66 14.13
CA MET A 105 17.24 17.28 13.71
C MET A 105 18.54 16.47 13.51
N ARG A 106 19.68 17.12 13.39
CA ARG A 106 21.01 16.48 13.31
C ARG A 106 21.04 15.30 12.33
N PHE A 107 20.69 15.57 11.08
CA PHE A 107 20.72 14.53 10.06
C PHE A 107 22.10 13.88 9.95
N GLU A 108 22.13 12.56 10.06
CA GLU A 108 23.30 11.72 9.88
C GLU A 108 23.08 10.86 8.62
N VAL A 109 23.89 11.09 7.59
CA VAL A 109 23.85 10.31 6.35
C VAL A 109 25.21 9.67 6.14
N GLY A 110 25.24 8.37 5.94
CA GLY A 110 26.49 7.64 5.80
C GLY A 110 26.33 6.28 5.14
N VAL A 111 27.47 5.71 4.75
CA VAL A 111 27.55 4.38 4.12
C VAL A 111 28.46 3.48 4.94
N SER A 112 28.01 2.26 5.20
CA SER A 112 28.81 1.19 5.76
C SER A 112 28.66 -0.08 4.92
N GLY A 113 29.73 -0.45 4.23
CA GLY A 113 29.67 -1.52 3.22
C GLY A 113 28.71 -1.19 2.09
N THR A 114 27.63 -1.95 1.92
CA THR A 114 26.56 -1.72 0.94
C THR A 114 25.33 -1.09 1.55
N THR A 115 25.38 -0.66 2.81
CA THR A 115 24.23 -0.07 3.52
C THR A 115 24.33 1.44 3.53
N LEU A 116 23.37 2.11 2.92
CA LEU A 116 23.13 3.55 3.00
C LEU A 116 22.19 3.81 4.18
N THR A 117 22.60 4.64 5.12
CA THR A 117 21.81 4.98 6.31
C THR A 117 21.51 6.47 6.34
N VAL A 118 20.26 6.80 6.61
CA VAL A 118 19.77 8.17 6.87
C VAL A 118 19.10 8.17 8.23
N ARG A 119 19.56 8.99 9.14
CA ARG A 119 18.98 9.15 10.48
C ARG A 119 18.74 10.62 10.78
N ALA A 120 17.68 10.91 11.49
CA ALA A 120 17.42 12.21 12.07
C ALA A 120 16.89 12.06 13.49
N HIS A 121 17.30 12.96 14.35
CA HIS A 121 16.82 13.02 15.73
C HIS A 121 15.58 13.90 15.80
N ASP A 122 14.76 13.70 16.83
CA ASP A 122 13.68 14.61 17.18
C ASP A 122 14.28 16.01 17.46
N PRO A 123 13.79 17.07 16.83
CA PRO A 123 14.36 18.40 16.96
C PRO A 123 14.23 19.04 18.36
N ASP A 124 13.56 18.40 19.32
CA ASP A 124 13.32 18.91 20.68
C ASP A 124 12.86 20.37 20.69
N ILE A 125 11.80 20.66 19.95
CA ILE A 125 11.23 21.99 19.82
C ILE A 125 10.08 22.16 20.80
N ARG A 126 10.09 23.23 21.60
CA ARG A 126 9.01 23.52 22.55
C ARG A 126 7.72 23.85 21.81
N SER A 127 6.60 23.44 22.40
CA SER A 127 5.27 23.68 21.83
C SER A 127 4.96 25.18 21.59
N GLU A 128 5.61 26.09 22.32
CA GLU A 128 5.49 27.52 22.12
C GLU A 128 6.21 27.98 20.86
N GLU A 129 7.43 27.51 20.62
CA GLU A 129 8.21 27.79 19.41
C GLU A 129 7.47 27.24 18.14
N TRP A 130 6.89 26.05 18.22
CA TRP A 130 6.05 25.51 17.14
C TRP A 130 4.83 26.36 16.82
N ARG A 131 4.20 26.98 17.84
CA ARG A 131 3.04 27.86 17.60
C ARG A 131 3.41 29.18 16.95
N GLU A 132 4.59 29.71 17.24
CA GLU A 132 5.09 30.97 16.68
C GLU A 132 5.54 30.80 15.22
N HIS A 133 6.15 29.66 14.88
CA HIS A 133 6.78 29.39 13.59
C HIS A 133 6.13 28.22 12.83
N ARG A 134 4.81 28.14 12.79
CA ARG A 134 4.08 27.07 12.14
C ARG A 134 4.45 26.91 10.66
N GLY A 135 4.45 25.64 10.19
CA GLY A 135 4.51 25.28 8.78
C GLY A 135 5.92 25.03 8.26
N VAL A 136 6.74 24.30 9.02
CA VAL A 136 7.94 23.66 8.51
C VAL A 136 7.61 22.19 8.28
N SER A 137 7.80 21.68 7.07
CA SER A 137 7.85 20.26 6.77
C SER A 137 9.23 19.88 6.23
N MET A 138 9.67 18.67 6.58
CA MET A 138 10.91 18.10 6.07
C MET A 138 10.58 16.91 5.18
N THR A 139 11.26 16.82 4.05
CA THR A 139 11.15 15.65 3.14
C THR A 139 12.53 15.07 2.89
N VAL A 140 12.68 13.79 3.17
CA VAL A 140 13.88 13.00 2.83
C VAL A 140 13.64 12.32 1.49
N ARG A 141 14.32 12.78 0.44
CA ARG A 141 14.30 12.15 -0.89
C ARG A 141 15.53 11.29 -1.09
N VAL A 142 15.33 10.05 -1.40
CA VAL A 142 16.43 9.11 -1.69
C VAL A 142 16.22 8.50 -3.07
N ALA A 143 17.23 8.62 -3.93
CA ALA A 143 17.25 7.92 -5.20
C ALA A 143 18.24 6.74 -5.10
N ILE A 144 17.75 5.53 -5.37
CA ILE A 144 18.52 4.28 -5.31
C ILE A 144 18.31 3.47 -6.59
N PRO A 145 19.19 2.51 -6.93
CA PRO A 145 18.88 1.49 -7.93
C PRO A 145 17.65 0.65 -7.55
N ASN A 146 16.94 0.11 -8.53
CA ASN A 146 15.74 -0.72 -8.28
C ASN A 146 16.01 -2.00 -7.46
N ARG A 147 17.21 -2.61 -7.59
CA ARG A 147 17.64 -3.78 -6.80
C ARG A 147 18.23 -3.34 -5.47
N PHE A 148 17.37 -3.17 -4.48
CA PHE A 148 17.73 -2.69 -3.16
C PHE A 148 16.78 -3.23 -2.09
N ASP A 149 17.30 -3.56 -0.91
CA ASP A 149 16.46 -3.76 0.25
C ASP A 149 16.18 -2.41 0.92
N VAL A 150 14.94 -2.17 1.33
CA VAL A 150 14.50 -0.90 1.91
C VAL A 150 13.93 -1.12 3.30
N ARG A 151 14.44 -0.39 4.29
CA ARG A 151 13.91 -0.33 5.65
C ARG A 151 13.70 1.10 6.05
N ILE A 152 12.46 1.44 6.39
CA ILE A 152 12.08 2.79 6.80
C ILE A 152 11.33 2.70 8.12
N THR A 153 11.73 3.58 9.04
CA THR A 153 11.00 3.85 10.28
C THR A 153 10.76 5.35 10.37
N THR A 154 9.53 5.73 10.50
CA THR A 154 9.11 7.10 10.76
C THR A 154 8.01 7.11 11.83
N ALA A 155 7.55 8.29 12.28
CA ALA A 155 6.38 8.38 13.14
C ALA A 155 5.24 9.08 12.38
N ASP A 156 5.41 10.34 12.02
CA ASP A 156 4.33 11.20 11.54
C ASP A 156 4.43 11.53 10.03
N GLY A 157 5.51 11.07 9.36
CA GLY A 157 5.73 11.38 7.95
C GLY A 157 5.17 10.33 7.00
N ASP A 158 4.65 10.80 5.87
CA ASP A 158 4.22 9.94 4.78
C ASP A 158 5.41 9.23 4.11
N VAL A 159 5.20 8.01 3.67
CA VAL A 159 6.23 7.19 3.03
C VAL A 159 5.81 6.80 1.61
N GLU A 160 6.55 7.28 0.63
CA GLU A 160 6.40 6.89 -0.78
C GLU A 160 7.64 6.10 -1.24
N VAL A 161 7.45 4.87 -1.68
CA VAL A 161 8.51 4.02 -2.23
C VAL A 161 8.11 3.61 -3.65
N GLY A 162 8.96 3.90 -4.63
CA GLY A 162 8.78 3.47 -6.02
C GLY A 162 8.98 1.97 -6.21
N ASP A 163 9.10 1.53 -7.47
CA ASP A 163 9.26 0.12 -7.81
C ASP A 163 10.58 -0.46 -7.28
N ILE A 164 10.53 -1.57 -6.53
CA ILE A 164 11.69 -2.19 -5.87
C ILE A 164 11.82 -3.67 -6.25
N GLU A 165 13.04 -4.09 -6.56
CA GLU A 165 13.46 -5.49 -6.63
C GLU A 165 14.27 -5.82 -5.36
N GLY A 166 13.59 -6.22 -4.28
CA GLY A 166 14.19 -6.51 -2.97
C GLY A 166 13.13 -6.55 -1.87
N ALA A 167 13.57 -6.71 -0.63
CA ALA A 167 12.69 -6.70 0.52
C ALA A 167 12.37 -5.25 0.94
N VAL A 168 11.10 -4.98 1.22
CA VAL A 168 10.63 -3.69 1.73
C VAL A 168 10.05 -3.90 3.13
N GLN A 169 10.55 -3.16 4.11
CA GLN A 169 10.06 -3.15 5.48
C GLN A 169 9.84 -1.72 5.94
N LEU A 170 8.58 -1.39 6.23
CA LEU A 170 8.16 -0.05 6.65
C LEU A 170 7.48 -0.10 8.00
N ARG A 171 7.76 0.90 8.82
CA ARG A 171 7.04 1.17 10.07
C ARG A 171 6.81 2.66 10.19
N THR A 172 5.57 3.02 10.38
CA THR A 172 5.16 4.38 10.71
C THR A 172 4.09 4.33 11.82
N SER A 173 3.71 5.47 12.38
CA SER A 173 2.55 5.56 13.27
C SER A 173 1.37 6.19 12.53
N ASP A 174 1.52 7.44 12.10
CA ASP A 174 0.40 8.26 11.60
C ASP A 174 0.48 8.54 10.09
N GLY A 175 1.63 8.25 9.46
CA GLY A 175 1.85 8.55 8.05
C GLY A 175 1.26 7.49 7.11
N ASP A 176 0.77 7.95 5.96
CA ASP A 176 0.33 7.09 4.87
C ASP A 176 1.51 6.41 4.18
N VAL A 177 1.30 5.18 3.74
CA VAL A 177 2.31 4.39 3.05
C VAL A 177 1.86 4.10 1.62
N GLN A 178 2.64 4.58 0.65
CA GLN A 178 2.44 4.26 -0.76
C GLN A 178 3.63 3.46 -1.30
N LEU A 179 3.38 2.22 -1.71
CA LEU A 179 4.36 1.36 -2.38
C LEU A 179 4.04 1.25 -3.87
N GLY A 180 5.06 1.38 -4.70
CA GLY A 180 5.02 0.92 -6.10
C GLY A 180 4.98 -0.61 -6.21
N ASN A 181 5.47 -1.13 -7.32
CA ASN A 181 5.57 -2.57 -7.51
C ASN A 181 6.78 -3.14 -6.75
N VAL A 182 6.58 -4.28 -6.08
CA VAL A 182 7.66 -4.94 -5.32
C VAL A 182 7.88 -6.35 -5.85
N THR A 183 9.12 -6.60 -6.32
CA THR A 183 9.60 -7.95 -6.59
C THR A 183 10.45 -8.41 -5.42
N GLY A 184 9.81 -9.02 -4.43
CA GLY A 184 10.37 -9.40 -3.13
C GLY A 184 9.30 -9.37 -2.05
N SER A 185 9.67 -9.51 -0.78
CA SER A 185 8.73 -9.43 0.32
C SER A 185 8.42 -7.97 0.70
N ALA A 186 7.17 -7.70 1.06
CA ALA A 186 6.75 -6.42 1.58
C ALA A 186 6.11 -6.58 2.97
N SER A 187 6.59 -5.82 3.94
CA SER A 187 6.03 -5.76 5.30
C SER A 187 5.82 -4.31 5.69
N VAL A 188 4.58 -3.95 5.98
CA VAL A 188 4.18 -2.60 6.42
C VAL A 188 3.46 -2.71 7.74
N THR A 189 3.79 -1.84 8.67
CA THR A 189 3.07 -1.67 9.94
C THR A 189 2.87 -0.18 10.18
N THR A 190 1.62 0.23 10.32
CA THR A 190 1.24 1.58 10.71
C THR A 190 0.18 1.51 11.82
N SER A 191 -0.18 2.63 12.42
CA SER A 191 -1.34 2.71 13.32
C SER A 191 -2.51 3.37 12.59
N ASP A 192 -2.37 4.63 12.20
CA ASP A 192 -3.49 5.44 11.69
C ASP A 192 -3.42 5.67 10.17
N GLY A 193 -2.25 5.40 9.55
CA GLY A 193 -2.05 5.65 8.13
C GLY A 193 -2.61 4.57 7.22
N ASP A 194 -3.05 4.99 6.03
CA ASP A 194 -3.47 4.09 4.95
C ASP A 194 -2.27 3.40 4.30
N VAL A 195 -2.48 2.17 3.84
CA VAL A 195 -1.48 1.40 3.11
C VAL A 195 -1.96 1.12 1.69
N THR A 196 -1.34 1.77 0.72
CA THR A 196 -1.60 1.52 -0.70
C THR A 196 -0.39 0.87 -1.36
N ALA A 197 -0.56 -0.25 -2.03
CA ALA A 197 0.50 -0.93 -2.74
C ALA A 197 0.09 -1.32 -4.17
N GLY A 198 1.05 -1.26 -5.10
CA GLY A 198 0.92 -1.79 -6.45
C GLY A 198 0.97 -3.32 -6.50
N ASP A 199 1.58 -3.87 -7.54
CA ASP A 199 1.71 -5.31 -7.70
C ASP A 199 2.90 -5.85 -6.90
N ILE A 200 2.70 -6.94 -6.16
CA ILE A 200 3.75 -7.54 -5.32
C ILE A 200 3.96 -9.01 -5.73
N THR A 201 5.21 -9.32 -6.07
CA THR A 201 5.65 -10.70 -6.30
C THR A 201 6.52 -11.14 -5.14
N GLY A 202 5.90 -11.77 -4.12
CA GLY A 202 6.56 -12.21 -2.88
C GLY A 202 5.59 -12.31 -1.71
N GLY A 203 6.11 -12.53 -0.51
CA GLY A 203 5.30 -12.56 0.71
C GLY A 203 4.85 -11.16 1.11
N VAL A 204 3.61 -11.03 1.58
CA VAL A 204 3.04 -9.75 2.03
C VAL A 204 2.54 -9.86 3.46
N GLU A 205 2.87 -8.85 4.26
CA GLU A 205 2.38 -8.69 5.61
C GLU A 205 2.11 -7.21 5.89
N PHE A 206 0.84 -6.79 5.76
CA PHE A 206 0.40 -5.43 6.05
C PHE A 206 -0.48 -5.39 7.29
N ARG A 207 -0.17 -4.49 8.21
CA ARG A 207 -0.93 -4.25 9.44
C ARG A 207 -1.13 -2.77 9.67
N THR A 208 -2.36 -2.40 9.90
CA THR A 208 -2.74 -1.08 10.38
C THR A 208 -3.74 -1.23 11.54
N SER A 209 -4.03 -0.16 12.27
CA SER A 209 -5.15 -0.15 13.21
C SER A 209 -6.35 0.54 12.59
N ASP A 210 -6.23 1.82 12.24
CA ASP A 210 -7.35 2.65 11.80
C ASP A 210 -7.35 2.90 10.28
N GLY A 211 -6.22 2.69 9.62
CA GLY A 211 -6.07 2.93 8.18
C GLY A 211 -6.63 1.83 7.28
N ASP A 212 -6.93 2.21 6.05
CA ASP A 212 -7.35 1.31 4.99
C ASP A 212 -6.16 0.58 4.35
N VAL A 213 -6.40 -0.61 3.83
CA VAL A 213 -5.39 -1.40 3.10
C VAL A 213 -5.86 -1.65 1.67
N HIS A 214 -5.16 -1.06 0.69
CA HIS A 214 -5.40 -1.25 -0.73
C HIS A 214 -4.22 -1.93 -1.41
N VAL A 215 -4.42 -3.08 -2.04
CA VAL A 215 -3.37 -3.79 -2.77
C VAL A 215 -3.83 -4.21 -4.17
N GLY A 216 -2.92 -4.11 -5.15
CA GLY A 216 -3.16 -4.57 -6.52
C GLY A 216 -3.12 -6.10 -6.66
N VAL A 217 -2.21 -6.60 -7.48
CA VAL A 217 -1.99 -8.04 -7.68
C VAL A 217 -0.89 -8.52 -6.75
N VAL A 218 -1.22 -9.46 -5.86
CA VAL A 218 -0.23 -10.10 -4.99
C VAL A 218 -0.07 -11.57 -5.36
N SER A 219 1.17 -11.98 -5.63
CA SER A 219 1.53 -13.36 -5.92
C SER A 219 2.72 -13.79 -5.07
N GLY A 220 2.54 -14.77 -4.18
CA GLY A 220 3.60 -15.20 -3.29
C GLY A 220 3.26 -16.40 -2.41
N PRO A 221 4.14 -16.75 -1.46
CA PRO A 221 3.92 -17.92 -0.61
C PRO A 221 2.82 -17.68 0.45
N ALA A 222 2.75 -16.48 0.99
CA ALA A 222 1.78 -16.12 2.04
C ALA A 222 1.40 -14.64 1.93
N ILE A 223 0.13 -14.36 2.24
CA ILE A 223 -0.43 -13.00 2.28
C ILE A 223 -1.15 -12.81 3.61
N VAL A 224 -0.80 -11.75 4.32
CA VAL A 224 -1.44 -11.35 5.57
C VAL A 224 -1.81 -9.87 5.45
N LEU A 225 -3.10 -9.56 5.46
CA LEU A 225 -3.64 -8.20 5.48
C LEU A 225 -4.49 -8.05 6.74
N GLN A 226 -4.20 -7.05 7.54
CA GLN A 226 -4.90 -6.83 8.82
C GLN A 226 -5.12 -5.34 9.06
N SER A 227 -6.36 -4.99 9.40
CA SER A 227 -6.72 -3.72 10.01
C SER A 227 -7.54 -3.99 11.28
N SER A 228 -7.81 -2.97 12.09
CA SER A 228 -8.87 -3.04 13.10
C SER A 228 -10.12 -2.35 12.58
N ASP A 229 -10.04 -1.06 12.24
CA ASP A 229 -11.20 -0.24 11.89
C ASP A 229 -11.28 0.10 10.39
N GLY A 230 -10.18 -0.08 9.65
CA GLY A 230 -10.11 0.23 8.21
C GLY A 230 -10.59 -0.89 7.29
N ASP A 231 -10.95 -0.50 6.07
CA ASP A 231 -11.35 -1.40 5.00
C ASP A 231 -10.14 -2.11 4.36
N ILE A 232 -10.37 -3.33 3.88
CA ILE A 232 -9.34 -4.07 3.14
C ILE A 232 -9.85 -4.37 1.73
N ASP A 233 -9.26 -3.71 0.72
CA ASP A 233 -9.57 -3.91 -0.69
C ASP A 233 -8.36 -4.51 -1.42
N ALA A 234 -8.54 -5.71 -1.97
CA ALA A 234 -7.49 -6.40 -2.69
C ALA A 234 -7.94 -6.84 -4.08
N GLY A 235 -7.11 -6.54 -5.08
CA GLY A 235 -7.34 -6.95 -6.45
C GLY A 235 -7.22 -8.47 -6.63
N THR A 236 -6.04 -8.97 -6.97
CA THR A 236 -5.81 -10.41 -7.13
C THR A 236 -4.86 -10.92 -6.06
N LEU A 237 -5.29 -11.90 -5.28
CA LEU A 237 -4.49 -12.59 -4.27
C LEU A 237 -4.22 -14.03 -4.70
N ALA A 238 -2.97 -14.35 -5.00
CA ALA A 238 -2.52 -15.67 -5.42
C ALA A 238 -1.41 -16.21 -4.51
N ALA A 239 -1.77 -17.02 -3.51
CA ALA A 239 -0.82 -17.56 -2.54
C ALA A 239 -1.26 -18.95 -2.05
N GLU A 240 -0.34 -19.68 -1.41
CA GLU A 240 -0.70 -20.92 -0.72
C GLU A 240 -1.64 -20.64 0.43
N LYS A 241 -1.36 -19.58 1.22
CA LYS A 241 -2.17 -19.14 2.35
C LYS A 241 -2.44 -17.65 2.31
N ILE A 242 -3.70 -17.27 2.46
CA ILE A 242 -4.19 -15.90 2.47
C ILE A 242 -4.96 -15.69 3.76
N THR A 243 -4.54 -14.71 4.56
CA THR A 243 -5.21 -14.32 5.81
C THR A 243 -5.59 -12.85 5.72
N VAL A 244 -6.88 -12.55 5.84
CA VAL A 244 -7.40 -11.17 5.77
C VAL A 244 -8.30 -10.94 6.99
N ARG A 245 -8.05 -9.89 7.76
CA ARG A 245 -8.81 -9.60 8.98
C ARG A 245 -8.99 -8.12 9.19
N THR A 246 -10.21 -7.74 9.50
CA THR A 246 -10.53 -6.45 10.11
C THR A 246 -11.57 -6.64 11.21
N GLN A 247 -11.78 -5.64 12.04
CA GLN A 247 -12.82 -5.73 13.06
C GLN A 247 -14.08 -4.98 12.63
N ASP A 248 -13.95 -3.72 12.23
CA ASP A 248 -15.09 -2.86 11.93
C ASP A 248 -15.18 -2.44 10.44
N GLY A 249 -14.13 -2.71 9.64
CA GLY A 249 -14.11 -2.39 8.21
C GLY A 249 -14.60 -3.51 7.32
N ASP A 250 -14.85 -3.20 6.06
CA ASP A 250 -15.26 -4.15 5.03
C ASP A 250 -14.07 -4.89 4.40
N ILE A 251 -14.31 -6.11 3.93
CA ILE A 251 -13.31 -6.89 3.17
C ILE A 251 -13.82 -7.14 1.75
N VAL A 252 -13.07 -6.61 0.76
CA VAL A 252 -13.36 -6.84 -0.66
C VAL A 252 -12.18 -7.52 -1.35
N LEU A 253 -12.36 -8.79 -1.74
CA LEU A 253 -11.35 -9.58 -2.44
C LEU A 253 -11.82 -9.88 -3.87
N ALA A 254 -11.31 -9.12 -4.85
CA ALA A 254 -11.82 -9.19 -6.22
C ALA A 254 -11.45 -10.50 -6.93
N SER A 255 -10.33 -11.15 -6.54
CA SER A 255 -9.90 -12.43 -7.15
C SER A 255 -8.99 -13.21 -6.19
N VAL A 256 -9.43 -14.39 -5.75
CA VAL A 256 -8.69 -15.21 -4.78
C VAL A 256 -8.28 -16.55 -5.41
N ALA A 257 -6.99 -16.86 -5.32
CA ALA A 257 -6.39 -18.09 -5.84
C ALA A 257 -5.51 -18.78 -4.79
N GLY A 258 -6.09 -19.23 -3.67
CA GLY A 258 -5.39 -19.92 -2.57
C GLY A 258 -6.31 -20.25 -1.41
N GLU A 259 -5.76 -20.89 -0.38
CA GLU A 259 -6.47 -21.12 0.88
C GLU A 259 -6.73 -19.78 1.57
N LEU A 260 -8.01 -19.49 1.83
CA LEU A 260 -8.44 -18.21 2.42
C LEU A 260 -8.92 -18.38 3.86
N ASP A 261 -8.41 -17.55 4.76
CA ASP A 261 -8.95 -17.30 6.09
C ASP A 261 -9.30 -15.81 6.20
N ALA A 262 -10.58 -15.46 6.02
CA ALA A 262 -11.10 -14.10 6.10
C ALA A 262 -12.01 -13.96 7.33
N ALA A 263 -11.79 -12.92 8.11
CA ALA A 263 -12.60 -12.64 9.29
C ALA A 263 -12.84 -11.14 9.48
N VAL A 264 -14.09 -10.79 9.70
CA VAL A 264 -14.52 -9.44 10.05
C VAL A 264 -15.42 -9.50 11.30
N GLY A 265 -15.40 -8.45 12.13
CA GLY A 265 -16.36 -8.29 13.22
C GLY A 265 -17.69 -7.80 12.70
N ASP A 266 -17.83 -6.52 12.42
CA ASP A 266 -19.10 -5.87 12.09
C ASP A 266 -19.23 -5.46 10.60
N GLY A 267 -18.18 -5.58 9.80
CA GLY A 267 -18.21 -5.24 8.37
C GLY A 267 -18.66 -6.37 7.45
N ASP A 268 -18.82 -6.03 6.19
CA ASP A 268 -19.22 -6.95 5.13
C ASP A 268 -18.01 -7.65 4.48
N VAL A 269 -18.23 -8.86 3.96
CA VAL A 269 -17.19 -9.61 3.24
C VAL A 269 -17.65 -9.95 1.82
N THR A 270 -16.92 -9.46 0.84
CA THR A 270 -17.11 -9.83 -0.58
C THR A 270 -15.90 -10.57 -1.11
N VAL A 271 -16.09 -11.82 -1.54
CA VAL A 271 -15.01 -12.67 -2.07
C VAL A 271 -15.38 -13.28 -3.41
N ARG A 272 -14.43 -13.21 -4.35
CA ARG A 272 -14.53 -13.95 -5.62
C ARG A 272 -13.37 -14.93 -5.77
N PHE A 273 -13.67 -16.18 -6.01
CA PHE A 273 -12.67 -17.23 -6.26
C PHE A 273 -12.30 -17.33 -7.74
N ALA A 274 -11.02 -17.20 -8.06
CA ALA A 274 -10.47 -17.46 -9.39
C ALA A 274 -10.19 -18.94 -9.63
N LYS A 275 -10.06 -19.74 -8.58
CA LYS A 275 -9.93 -21.21 -8.62
C LYS A 275 -10.56 -21.86 -7.38
N ALA A 276 -10.84 -23.16 -7.47
CA ALA A 276 -11.27 -23.91 -6.30
C ALA A 276 -10.16 -23.96 -5.24
N ALA A 277 -10.46 -23.48 -4.05
CA ALA A 277 -9.56 -23.52 -2.89
C ALA A 277 -10.37 -23.59 -1.58
N PRO A 278 -9.79 -24.15 -0.49
CA PRO A 278 -10.45 -24.12 0.80
C PRO A 278 -10.62 -22.68 1.31
N ALA A 279 -11.73 -22.43 2.00
CA ALA A 279 -11.94 -21.14 2.62
C ALA A 279 -12.68 -21.23 3.94
N SER A 280 -12.30 -20.37 4.88
CA SER A 280 -13.01 -20.05 6.11
C SER A 280 -13.30 -18.56 6.10
N ILE A 281 -14.58 -18.19 6.02
CA ILE A 281 -15.01 -16.79 5.97
C ILE A 281 -15.98 -16.57 7.12
N THR A 282 -15.70 -15.60 7.97
CA THR A 282 -16.51 -15.29 9.14
C THR A 282 -16.80 -13.81 9.23
N ALA A 283 -18.04 -13.46 9.52
CA ALA A 283 -18.46 -12.12 9.93
C ALA A 283 -19.25 -12.24 11.24
N GLY A 284 -19.10 -11.26 12.13
CA GLY A 284 -19.97 -11.15 13.32
C GLY A 284 -21.39 -10.79 12.88
N ASP A 285 -21.60 -9.55 12.53
CA ASP A 285 -22.94 -9.03 12.19
C ASP A 285 -23.09 -8.66 10.69
N GLY A 286 -21.99 -8.68 9.92
CA GLY A 286 -21.98 -8.28 8.52
C GLY A 286 -22.48 -9.34 7.53
N ASP A 287 -22.79 -8.89 6.33
CA ASP A 287 -23.18 -9.72 5.21
C ASP A 287 -21.99 -10.37 4.51
N ILE A 288 -22.14 -11.60 4.01
CA ILE A 288 -21.08 -12.30 3.29
C ILE A 288 -21.54 -12.66 1.89
N ALA A 289 -20.85 -12.16 0.88
CA ALA A 289 -21.05 -12.49 -0.52
C ALA A 289 -19.89 -13.30 -1.09
N VAL A 290 -20.15 -14.54 -1.51
CA VAL A 290 -19.15 -15.42 -2.13
C VAL A 290 -19.52 -15.71 -3.57
N SER A 291 -18.56 -15.54 -4.49
CA SER A 291 -18.71 -15.84 -5.90
C SER A 291 -17.50 -16.56 -6.47
N ALA A 292 -17.59 -17.05 -7.69
CA ALA A 292 -16.47 -17.66 -8.41
C ALA A 292 -16.50 -17.34 -9.91
N ASP A 293 -15.33 -17.29 -10.56
CA ASP A 293 -15.21 -17.02 -11.99
C ASP A 293 -15.59 -18.20 -12.88
N GLY A 294 -15.59 -19.41 -12.33
CA GLY A 294 -15.85 -20.63 -13.07
C GLY A 294 -16.72 -21.63 -12.32
N ALA A 295 -17.19 -22.64 -13.02
CA ALA A 295 -17.98 -23.73 -12.47
C ALA A 295 -17.11 -24.72 -11.66
N PHE A 296 -16.49 -24.23 -10.60
CA PHE A 296 -15.67 -25.05 -9.72
C PHE A 296 -16.54 -25.91 -8.80
N GLY A 297 -16.04 -27.12 -8.46
CA GLY A 297 -16.64 -27.96 -7.43
C GLY A 297 -16.22 -27.52 -6.04
N PHE A 298 -17.20 -27.45 -5.11
CA PHE A 298 -16.97 -27.12 -3.71
C PHE A 298 -17.82 -27.97 -2.79
N ASP A 299 -17.32 -28.24 -1.60
CA ASP A 299 -18.11 -28.65 -0.45
C ASP A 299 -18.48 -27.40 0.36
N LEU A 300 -19.76 -27.26 0.72
CA LEU A 300 -20.28 -26.08 1.39
C LEU A 300 -20.71 -26.40 2.83
N ASP A 301 -20.34 -25.49 3.76
CA ASP A 301 -20.83 -25.44 5.15
C ASP A 301 -21.15 -23.98 5.48
N LEU A 302 -22.40 -23.58 5.23
CA LEU A 302 -22.87 -22.19 5.33
C LEU A 302 -23.80 -22.04 6.52
N SER A 303 -23.68 -20.94 7.27
CA SER A 303 -24.60 -20.53 8.32
C SER A 303 -24.67 -19.01 8.43
N GLY A 304 -25.86 -18.45 8.74
CA GLY A 304 -26.08 -17.01 8.89
C GLY A 304 -27.50 -16.71 9.35
N GLY A 305 -27.80 -15.43 9.53
CA GLY A 305 -29.16 -14.94 9.82
C GLY A 305 -30.12 -15.29 8.69
N ASP A 306 -29.68 -15.10 7.42
CA ASP A 306 -30.36 -15.58 6.20
C ASP A 306 -29.35 -16.15 5.23
N VAL A 307 -29.56 -17.37 4.72
CA VAL A 307 -28.68 -18.03 3.77
C VAL A 307 -29.39 -18.17 2.43
N SER A 308 -28.87 -17.51 1.41
CA SER A 308 -29.40 -17.50 0.05
C SER A 308 -28.47 -18.22 -0.92
N VAL A 309 -29.07 -19.20 -1.62
CA VAL A 309 -28.45 -19.91 -2.72
C VAL A 309 -29.25 -19.58 -3.99
N PRO A 310 -28.66 -18.92 -5.01
CA PRO A 310 -29.38 -18.50 -6.21
C PRO A 310 -30.09 -19.66 -6.93
N ARG A 311 -31.22 -19.34 -7.56
CA ARG A 311 -31.94 -20.30 -8.41
C ARG A 311 -31.05 -20.75 -9.56
N GLY A 312 -30.87 -22.05 -9.69
CA GLY A 312 -30.02 -22.67 -10.74
C GLY A 312 -28.69 -23.21 -10.22
N MET A 313 -28.28 -22.83 -9.01
CA MET A 313 -27.18 -23.51 -8.32
C MET A 313 -27.72 -24.80 -7.68
N VAL A 314 -27.21 -25.96 -8.07
CA VAL A 314 -27.63 -27.24 -7.52
C VAL A 314 -26.74 -27.64 -6.36
N VAL A 315 -27.30 -27.59 -5.15
CA VAL A 315 -26.63 -28.09 -3.94
C VAL A 315 -27.13 -29.50 -3.65
N GLN A 316 -26.23 -30.49 -3.71
CA GLN A 316 -26.53 -31.87 -3.30
C GLN A 316 -26.37 -31.96 -1.77
N GLY A 317 -27.46 -31.72 -1.04
CA GLY A 317 -27.44 -31.69 0.42
C GLY A 317 -28.69 -31.03 0.99
N THR A 318 -28.52 -30.38 2.15
CA THR A 318 -29.61 -29.65 2.84
C THR A 318 -29.43 -28.15 2.67
N VAL A 319 -30.53 -27.46 2.33
CA VAL A 319 -30.58 -26.00 2.25
C VAL A 319 -31.77 -25.52 3.05
N SER A 320 -31.56 -24.55 3.92
CA SER A 320 -32.58 -23.86 4.72
C SER A 320 -32.31 -22.35 4.70
N SER A 321 -33.18 -21.55 5.26
CA SER A 321 -33.01 -20.10 5.40
C SER A 321 -31.86 -19.69 6.33
N ARG A 322 -31.32 -20.61 7.14
CA ARG A 322 -30.26 -20.31 8.11
C ARG A 322 -28.98 -21.12 7.89
N GLY A 323 -28.94 -21.96 6.86
CA GLY A 323 -27.74 -22.76 6.59
C GLY A 323 -27.89 -23.63 5.35
N ALA A 324 -26.77 -23.95 4.77
CA ALA A 324 -26.68 -24.92 3.68
C ALA A 324 -25.45 -25.80 3.88
N ARG A 325 -25.63 -27.12 3.72
CA ARG A 325 -24.54 -28.09 3.74
C ARG A 325 -24.69 -29.08 2.62
N GLY A 326 -23.66 -29.24 1.81
CA GLY A 326 -23.69 -30.15 0.68
C GLY A 326 -22.59 -29.85 -0.31
N THR A 327 -22.73 -30.40 -1.51
CA THR A 327 -21.75 -30.26 -2.59
C THR A 327 -22.34 -29.51 -3.77
N VAL A 328 -21.48 -28.78 -4.47
CA VAL A 328 -21.80 -28.06 -5.71
C VAL A 328 -20.84 -28.51 -6.79
N ASN A 329 -21.32 -28.73 -8.01
CA ASN A 329 -20.53 -29.12 -9.19
C ASN A 329 -19.62 -30.36 -8.93
N GLY A 330 -20.11 -31.34 -8.17
CA GLY A 330 -19.39 -32.60 -7.91
C GLY A 330 -18.51 -32.58 -6.65
N GLY A 331 -18.56 -31.53 -5.87
CA GLY A 331 -17.76 -31.40 -4.63
C GLY A 331 -16.32 -30.97 -4.87
N GLY A 332 -15.60 -30.70 -3.80
CA GLY A 332 -14.19 -30.25 -3.85
C GLY A 332 -13.72 -29.63 -2.54
N PRO A 333 -12.87 -28.61 -2.58
CA PRO A 333 -12.42 -27.93 -1.38
C PRO A 333 -13.59 -27.37 -0.55
N LEU A 334 -13.46 -27.45 0.76
CA LEU A 334 -14.48 -26.96 1.68
C LEU A 334 -14.48 -25.42 1.74
N ILE A 335 -15.63 -24.82 1.47
CA ILE A 335 -15.92 -23.44 1.80
C ILE A 335 -16.81 -23.40 3.03
N ARG A 336 -16.27 -22.91 4.14
CA ARG A 336 -17.02 -22.63 5.37
C ARG A 336 -17.31 -21.14 5.47
N VAL A 337 -18.58 -20.78 5.55
CA VAL A 337 -19.03 -19.40 5.70
C VAL A 337 -19.92 -19.28 6.93
N ARG A 338 -19.65 -18.32 7.77
CA ARG A 338 -20.42 -18.05 8.98
C ARG A 338 -20.62 -16.56 9.16
N SER A 339 -21.87 -16.14 9.22
CA SER A 339 -22.24 -14.83 9.75
C SER A 339 -23.09 -15.04 11.01
N GLY A 340 -22.97 -14.15 11.98
CA GLY A 340 -23.83 -14.16 13.18
C GLY A 340 -25.25 -13.81 12.81
N ASP A 341 -25.52 -12.53 12.58
CA ASP A 341 -26.85 -12.00 12.28
C ASP A 341 -27.03 -11.59 10.80
N GLY A 342 -25.95 -11.40 10.05
CA GLY A 342 -25.96 -11.02 8.63
C GLY A 342 -26.38 -12.11 7.66
N SER A 343 -26.59 -11.72 6.42
CA SER A 343 -26.94 -12.64 5.34
C SER A 343 -25.71 -13.29 4.71
N VAL A 344 -25.87 -14.52 4.22
CA VAL A 344 -24.84 -15.24 3.47
C VAL A 344 -25.37 -15.53 2.07
N VAL A 345 -24.76 -14.95 1.06
CA VAL A 345 -25.10 -15.15 -0.35
C VAL A 345 -23.94 -15.86 -1.06
N VAL A 346 -24.21 -17.05 -1.60
CA VAL A 346 -23.20 -17.82 -2.33
C VAL A 346 -23.66 -18.03 -3.76
N ASN A 347 -22.92 -17.46 -4.72
CA ASN A 347 -23.22 -17.53 -6.16
C ASN A 347 -22.07 -18.21 -6.92
N LEU A 348 -22.16 -19.52 -7.05
CA LEU A 348 -21.17 -20.33 -7.77
C LEU A 348 -21.76 -20.78 -9.13
N PRO A 349 -21.13 -20.47 -10.28
CA PRO A 349 -21.62 -20.89 -11.57
C PRO A 349 -21.75 -22.41 -11.65
N GLY A 350 -22.90 -22.88 -12.19
CA GLY A 350 -23.11 -24.31 -12.44
C GLY A 350 -22.26 -24.85 -13.58
N ALA A 351 -21.80 -26.09 -13.47
CA ALA A 351 -21.24 -26.82 -14.61
C ALA A 351 -22.33 -27.00 -15.68
N ARG A 352 -22.03 -26.60 -16.92
CA ARG A 352 -22.94 -26.76 -18.07
C ARG A 352 -22.87 -28.18 -18.63
#